data_b3e2d182a054de1713a4170112678813
#
_entry.id   b3e2d182a054de1713a4170112678813
#
_cell.length_a   1.000
_cell.length_b   1.000
_cell.length_c   1.000
_cell.angle_alpha   90.00
_cell.angle_beta   90.00
_cell.angle_gamma   90.00
#
_symmetry.space_group_name_H-M   'P 1'
#
loop_
_entity.id
_entity.type
_entity.pdbx_description
1 polymer ?
#
loop_
_entity_poly.entity_id
_entity_poly.type
_entity_poly.pdbx_seq_one_letter_code
_entity_poly.pdbx_strand_id
1 'polypeptide(L)'
;MPNKYWKYENLKSVHLELSTLCNSICPWCPRYDNFSPNLNPNIVEGAYSLERFKKHFPVEFLQQIRMWTFAGDYGDPCTAPDIILIIDYINDYTTHSPTIQINTNGGMKNEKFWYNLGMSLNENSYVIFSVDGLEDTNHIYRRNVKWHKVMNAMKTFSSTGAKGIWEYLKFRHNEHQIDNAKEMADSFGFEIRFKNPNGFEGEPMPARDKDYNIEYEIYPAKGVQIAPIATSSREFANRIDTLNYDEYKDKVESFYKDRSTCITCSANHSFGGGYEIRINHDGTVWPCSFFGHLSKKYLKGRTVSKVQQWQAQDIFKDINNNLEELTLKEILDSDPFHGVYSKWEGNKIMLCSDVCGENKMMEKIYA
;
A
#
# COMPACT_ATOMS: atom_id res chain seq x y z
N MET A 1 -13.41 26.94 6.86
CA MET A 1 -14.16 26.63 5.62
C MET A 1 -14.79 25.27 5.79
N PRO A 2 -16.01 25.01 5.31
CA PRO A 2 -16.59 23.69 5.41
C PRO A 2 -15.71 22.68 4.69
N ASN A 3 -15.69 21.43 5.17
CA ASN A 3 -14.93 20.31 4.58
C ASN A 3 -15.19 20.25 3.07
N LYS A 4 -14.14 20.49 2.27
CA LYS A 4 -14.20 20.47 0.81
C LYS A 4 -13.85 19.09 0.27
N TYR A 5 -13.13 18.29 1.05
CA TYR A 5 -12.52 17.02 0.70
C TYR A 5 -13.12 15.90 1.54
N TRP A 6 -12.97 14.67 1.14
CA TRP A 6 -13.38 13.45 1.88
C TRP A 6 -14.76 13.48 2.54
N LYS A 7 -15.75 14.12 1.92
CA LYS A 7 -17.14 13.99 2.35
C LYS A 7 -17.66 12.59 2.06
N TYR A 8 -18.44 12.03 2.98
CA TYR A 8 -18.98 10.69 2.85
C TYR A 8 -19.64 10.42 1.49
N GLU A 9 -20.48 11.34 1.02
CA GLU A 9 -21.19 11.24 -0.26
C GLU A 9 -20.30 11.33 -1.50
N ASN A 10 -19.07 11.86 -1.36
CA ASN A 10 -18.11 12.04 -2.45
C ASN A 10 -17.10 10.90 -2.54
N LEU A 11 -17.12 9.94 -1.62
CA LEU A 11 -16.23 8.79 -1.69
C LEU A 11 -16.60 7.90 -2.88
N LYS A 12 -15.61 7.53 -3.68
CA LYS A 12 -15.74 6.63 -4.82
C LYS A 12 -14.77 5.46 -4.78
N SER A 13 -13.76 5.53 -3.92
CA SER A 13 -12.76 4.48 -3.78
C SER A 13 -12.45 4.20 -2.31
N VAL A 14 -12.28 2.93 -1.99
CA VAL A 14 -11.85 2.47 -0.66
C VAL A 14 -10.65 1.56 -0.83
N HIS A 15 -9.53 1.93 -0.21
CA HIS A 15 -8.39 1.05 -0.03
C HIS A 15 -8.50 0.39 1.35
N LEU A 16 -8.85 -0.88 1.37
CA LEU A 16 -9.07 -1.65 2.60
C LEU A 16 -7.99 -2.71 2.78
N GLU A 17 -7.35 -2.70 3.94
CA GLU A 17 -6.48 -3.78 4.35
C GLU A 17 -7.29 -4.92 4.98
N LEU A 18 -7.64 -5.91 4.15
CA LEU A 18 -8.46 -7.04 4.57
C LEU A 18 -7.75 -7.96 5.58
N SER A 19 -6.42 -7.99 5.55
CA SER A 19 -5.66 -8.85 6.43
C SER A 19 -4.26 -8.32 6.65
N THR A 20 -3.76 -8.49 7.87
CA THR A 20 -2.35 -8.26 8.23
C THR A 20 -1.54 -9.56 8.24
N LEU A 21 -2.12 -10.70 7.89
CA LEU A 21 -1.42 -11.97 7.76
C LEU A 21 -0.76 -12.09 6.38
N CYS A 22 0.44 -12.67 6.31
CA CYS A 22 1.16 -12.94 5.07
C CYS A 22 2.11 -14.12 5.25
N ASN A 23 2.30 -14.92 4.19
CA ASN A 23 3.29 -16.00 4.16
C ASN A 23 4.67 -15.54 3.67
N SER A 24 4.77 -14.38 3.01
CA SER A 24 6.02 -13.84 2.47
C SER A 24 6.76 -12.99 3.51
N ILE A 25 8.10 -13.03 3.46
CA ILE A 25 9.00 -12.26 4.35
C ILE A 25 9.86 -11.33 3.46
N CYS A 26 9.21 -10.45 2.70
CA CYS A 26 9.92 -9.54 1.81
C CYS A 26 10.75 -8.53 2.63
N PRO A 27 12.05 -8.33 2.33
CA PRO A 27 12.92 -7.47 3.15
C PRO A 27 12.42 -6.03 3.30
N TRP A 28 11.86 -5.44 2.24
CA TRP A 28 11.32 -4.07 2.29
C TRP A 28 9.86 -3.99 2.77
N CYS A 29 9.27 -5.08 3.26
CA CYS A 29 7.87 -5.05 3.68
C CYS A 29 7.71 -4.33 5.04
N PRO A 30 6.77 -3.38 5.19
CA PRO A 30 6.51 -2.69 6.46
C PRO A 30 5.94 -3.61 7.55
N ARG A 31 5.53 -4.83 7.17
CA ARG A 31 5.14 -5.87 8.10
C ARG A 31 6.28 -6.28 9.04
N TYR A 32 7.54 -6.14 8.59
CA TYR A 32 8.70 -6.66 9.31
C TYR A 32 9.65 -5.55 9.76
N ASP A 33 10.36 -5.82 10.84
CA ASP A 33 11.33 -4.91 11.42
C ASP A 33 12.67 -4.99 10.68
N ASN A 34 13.18 -3.85 10.28
CA ASN A 34 14.56 -3.65 9.84
C ASN A 34 15.09 -4.73 8.88
N PHE A 35 14.30 -5.05 7.82
CA PHE A 35 14.64 -6.02 6.78
C PHE A 35 14.80 -7.48 7.27
N SER A 36 14.41 -7.77 8.51
CA SER A 36 14.46 -9.09 9.15
C SER A 36 13.11 -9.81 9.05
N PRO A 37 13.02 -11.10 9.43
CA PRO A 37 11.75 -11.80 9.55
C PRO A 37 10.98 -11.46 10.84
N ASN A 38 11.53 -10.60 11.71
CA ASN A 38 10.87 -10.20 12.94
C ASN A 38 9.65 -9.32 12.65
N LEU A 39 8.51 -9.70 13.19
CA LEU A 39 7.27 -8.95 12.99
C LEU A 39 7.38 -7.53 13.58
N ASN A 40 6.89 -6.53 12.87
CA ASN A 40 6.71 -5.19 13.39
C ASN A 40 5.80 -5.22 14.63
N PRO A 41 6.27 -4.81 15.83
CA PRO A 41 5.53 -4.96 17.07
C PRO A 41 4.23 -4.14 17.15
N ASN A 42 4.01 -3.21 16.23
CA ASN A 42 2.80 -2.40 16.18
C ASN A 42 1.72 -3.00 15.27
N ILE A 43 1.96 -4.17 14.69
CA ILE A 43 0.96 -4.87 13.88
C ILE A 43 0.19 -5.83 14.77
N VAL A 44 -1.11 -5.66 14.80
CA VAL A 44 -2.05 -6.65 15.32
C VAL A 44 -2.43 -7.57 14.16
N GLU A 45 -2.12 -8.86 14.30
CA GLU A 45 -2.45 -9.85 13.27
C GLU A 45 -3.94 -10.18 13.27
N GLY A 46 -4.53 -10.24 12.09
CA GLY A 46 -5.92 -10.58 11.91
C GLY A 46 -6.42 -10.41 10.48
N ALA A 47 -7.69 -10.71 10.28
CA ALA A 47 -8.37 -10.57 9.00
C ALA A 47 -9.83 -10.10 9.20
N TYR A 48 -10.35 -9.37 8.23
CA TYR A 48 -11.78 -9.03 8.17
C TYR A 48 -12.61 -10.28 7.99
N SER A 49 -13.67 -10.40 8.77
CA SER A 49 -14.79 -11.30 8.48
C SER A 49 -15.83 -10.59 7.62
N LEU A 50 -16.68 -11.36 6.96
CA LEU A 50 -17.84 -10.80 6.23
C LEU A 50 -18.77 -10.02 7.16
N GLU A 51 -18.97 -10.50 8.39
CA GLU A 51 -19.80 -9.82 9.39
C GLU A 51 -19.23 -8.44 9.72
N ARG A 52 -17.93 -8.34 10.00
CA ARG A 52 -17.25 -7.06 10.25
C ARG A 52 -17.30 -6.14 9.05
N PHE A 53 -17.16 -6.69 7.84
CA PHE A 53 -17.28 -5.91 6.60
C PHE A 53 -18.67 -5.31 6.47
N LYS A 54 -19.73 -6.10 6.68
CA LYS A 54 -21.13 -5.62 6.66
C LYS A 54 -21.42 -4.56 7.71
N LYS A 55 -20.85 -4.69 8.91
CA LYS A 55 -20.96 -3.68 9.97
C LYS A 55 -20.38 -2.34 9.55
N HIS A 56 -19.22 -2.34 8.92
CA HIS A 56 -18.51 -1.11 8.54
C HIS A 56 -19.03 -0.48 7.24
N PHE A 57 -19.54 -1.30 6.31
CA PHE A 57 -19.95 -0.90 4.98
C PHE A 57 -21.40 -1.34 4.70
N PRO A 58 -22.40 -0.54 5.10
CA PRO A 58 -23.80 -0.84 4.81
C PRO A 58 -24.07 -0.80 3.31
N VAL A 59 -25.15 -1.44 2.87
CA VAL A 59 -25.51 -1.59 1.44
C VAL A 59 -25.59 -0.24 0.72
N GLU A 60 -26.11 0.77 1.39
CA GLU A 60 -26.22 2.13 0.82
C GLU A 60 -24.85 2.72 0.49
N PHE A 61 -23.82 2.41 1.29
CA PHE A 61 -22.45 2.84 1.02
C PHE A 61 -21.86 2.10 -0.16
N LEU A 62 -22.14 0.79 -0.32
CA LEU A 62 -21.63 0.03 -1.45
C LEU A 62 -22.08 0.62 -2.79
N GLN A 63 -23.30 1.15 -2.87
CA GLN A 63 -23.87 1.72 -4.09
C GLN A 63 -23.10 2.95 -4.62
N GLN A 64 -22.38 3.66 -3.78
CA GLN A 64 -21.62 4.82 -4.23
C GLN A 64 -20.15 4.52 -4.61
N ILE A 65 -19.59 3.39 -4.12
CA ILE A 65 -18.19 3.05 -4.32
C ILE A 65 -18.00 2.43 -5.71
N ARG A 66 -17.02 2.93 -6.45
CA ARG A 66 -16.65 2.49 -7.80
C ARG A 66 -15.42 1.60 -7.81
N MET A 67 -14.58 1.70 -6.77
CA MET A 67 -13.35 0.92 -6.68
C MET A 67 -13.10 0.46 -5.25
N TRP A 68 -12.81 -0.81 -5.09
CA TRP A 68 -12.27 -1.42 -3.90
C TRP A 68 -10.85 -1.89 -4.18
N THR A 69 -9.89 -1.42 -3.40
CA THR A 69 -8.51 -1.88 -3.45
C THR A 69 -8.23 -2.73 -2.21
N PHE A 70 -8.10 -4.02 -2.42
CA PHE A 70 -7.64 -4.97 -1.41
C PHE A 70 -6.15 -5.19 -1.61
N ALA A 71 -5.35 -4.27 -1.11
CA ALA A 71 -3.90 -4.37 -1.13
C ALA A 71 -3.39 -4.42 0.29
N GLY A 72 -2.56 -5.39 0.58
CA GLY A 72 -1.94 -5.53 1.88
C GLY A 72 -0.67 -4.68 1.96
N ASP A 73 -0.68 -3.68 2.82
CA ASP A 73 0.56 -3.00 3.23
C ASP A 73 1.28 -3.83 4.28
N TYR A 74 0.52 -4.47 5.18
CA TYR A 74 1.04 -5.30 6.26
C TYR A 74 0.71 -6.77 6.11
N GLY A 75 -0.12 -7.14 5.14
CA GLY A 75 -0.50 -8.53 4.91
C GLY A 75 -0.81 -8.81 3.44
N ASP A 76 -1.32 -10.00 3.17
CA ASP A 76 -1.82 -10.40 1.86
C ASP A 76 -3.32 -10.62 1.96
N PRO A 77 -4.16 -9.93 1.18
CA PRO A 77 -5.61 -10.00 1.30
C PRO A 77 -6.16 -11.41 1.08
N CYS A 78 -5.48 -12.26 0.30
CA CYS A 78 -5.88 -13.65 0.11
C CYS A 78 -5.73 -14.52 1.37
N THR A 79 -5.10 -14.03 2.44
CA THR A 79 -5.10 -14.70 3.73
C THR A 79 -6.44 -14.56 4.45
N ALA A 80 -7.23 -13.51 4.17
CA ALA A 80 -8.55 -13.33 4.77
C ALA A 80 -9.46 -14.53 4.40
N PRO A 81 -10.05 -15.22 5.40
CA PRO A 81 -10.89 -16.38 5.14
C PRO A 81 -12.10 -16.05 4.27
N ASP A 82 -12.70 -14.90 4.50
CA ASP A 82 -13.97 -14.47 3.92
C ASP A 82 -13.82 -13.57 2.69
N ILE A 83 -12.62 -13.45 2.11
CA ILE A 83 -12.40 -12.55 0.95
C ILE A 83 -13.38 -12.81 -0.19
N ILE A 84 -13.64 -14.08 -0.55
CA ILE A 84 -14.58 -14.44 -1.61
C ILE A 84 -16.00 -14.04 -1.22
N LEU A 85 -16.42 -14.32 0.01
CA LEU A 85 -17.75 -13.92 0.51
C LEU A 85 -17.94 -12.40 0.54
N ILE A 86 -16.86 -11.64 0.80
CA ILE A 86 -16.87 -10.17 0.76
C ILE A 86 -17.03 -9.68 -0.69
N ILE A 87 -16.32 -10.31 -1.64
CA ILE A 87 -16.43 -9.99 -3.06
C ILE A 87 -17.85 -10.27 -3.57
N ASP A 88 -18.39 -11.46 -3.26
CA ASP A 88 -19.76 -11.84 -3.62
C ASP A 88 -20.76 -10.86 -3.03
N TYR A 89 -20.60 -10.49 -1.75
CA TYR A 89 -21.45 -9.49 -1.11
C TYR A 89 -21.39 -8.12 -1.79
N ILE A 90 -20.22 -7.65 -2.20
CA ILE A 90 -20.09 -6.39 -2.95
C ILE A 90 -20.83 -6.51 -4.28
N ASN A 91 -20.62 -7.58 -5.02
CA ASN A 91 -21.25 -7.79 -6.34
C ASN A 91 -22.77 -7.94 -6.24
N ASP A 92 -23.27 -8.69 -5.26
CA ASP A 92 -24.71 -8.93 -5.07
C ASP A 92 -25.50 -7.67 -4.69
N TYR A 93 -24.86 -6.77 -3.95
CA TYR A 93 -25.51 -5.58 -3.44
C TYR A 93 -25.15 -4.28 -4.17
N THR A 94 -24.46 -4.37 -5.31
CA THR A 94 -24.20 -3.20 -6.18
C THR A 94 -24.77 -3.41 -7.59
N THR A 95 -25.29 -2.33 -8.18
CA THR A 95 -25.92 -2.38 -9.51
C THR A 95 -24.97 -1.96 -10.65
N HIS A 96 -23.74 -1.55 -10.33
CA HIS A 96 -22.82 -0.90 -11.26
C HIS A 96 -21.49 -1.64 -11.44
N SER A 97 -21.36 -2.87 -10.95
CA SER A 97 -20.16 -3.71 -11.08
C SER A 97 -18.87 -2.94 -10.72
N PRO A 98 -18.63 -2.61 -9.43
CA PRO A 98 -17.45 -1.84 -9.03
C PRO A 98 -16.17 -2.62 -9.37
N THR A 99 -15.09 -1.91 -9.65
CA THR A 99 -13.78 -2.52 -9.80
C THR A 99 -13.28 -3.03 -8.45
N ILE A 100 -12.88 -4.28 -8.37
CA ILE A 100 -12.18 -4.87 -7.22
C ILE A 100 -10.76 -5.23 -7.64
N GLN A 101 -9.79 -4.53 -7.08
CA GLN A 101 -8.37 -4.81 -7.25
C GLN A 101 -7.86 -5.61 -6.06
N ILE A 102 -7.18 -6.70 -6.30
CA ILE A 102 -6.56 -7.54 -5.26
C ILE A 102 -5.07 -7.66 -5.55
N ASN A 103 -4.22 -7.30 -4.58
CA ASN A 103 -2.77 -7.46 -4.69
C ASN A 103 -2.32 -8.64 -3.82
N THR A 104 -1.69 -9.64 -4.42
CA THR A 104 -1.26 -10.85 -3.71
C THR A 104 0.11 -11.34 -4.19
N ASN A 105 0.83 -12.05 -3.34
CA ASN A 105 2.06 -12.75 -3.75
C ASN A 105 1.77 -14.12 -4.43
N GLY A 106 0.52 -14.60 -4.42
CA GLY A 106 0.11 -15.86 -5.06
C GLY A 106 0.64 -17.14 -4.39
N GLY A 107 1.48 -17.04 -3.37
CA GLY A 107 2.22 -18.17 -2.81
C GLY A 107 1.47 -19.00 -1.76
N MET A 108 0.16 -18.79 -1.61
CA MET A 108 -0.67 -19.48 -0.62
C MET A 108 -1.96 -20.01 -1.24
N LYS A 109 -2.80 -20.66 -0.40
CA LYS A 109 -4.07 -21.24 -0.83
C LYS A 109 -3.90 -22.42 -1.82
N ASN A 110 -4.99 -23.08 -2.11
CA ASN A 110 -5.04 -24.19 -3.06
C ASN A 110 -5.74 -23.79 -4.37
N GLU A 111 -5.74 -24.66 -5.32
CA GLU A 111 -6.35 -24.44 -6.65
C GLU A 111 -7.84 -24.10 -6.54
N LYS A 112 -8.59 -24.79 -5.67
CA LYS A 112 -10.02 -24.51 -5.48
C LYS A 112 -10.26 -23.04 -5.06
N PHE A 113 -9.42 -22.50 -4.19
CA PHE A 113 -9.52 -21.08 -3.79
C PHE A 113 -9.29 -20.15 -4.98
N TRP A 114 -8.24 -20.38 -5.78
CA TRP A 114 -7.92 -19.52 -6.93
C TRP A 114 -8.96 -19.60 -8.04
N TYR A 115 -9.52 -20.79 -8.28
CA TYR A 115 -10.65 -20.95 -9.19
C TYR A 115 -11.88 -20.18 -8.71
N ASN A 116 -12.28 -20.37 -7.45
CA ASN A 116 -13.44 -19.68 -6.88
C ASN A 116 -13.24 -18.15 -6.86
N LEU A 117 -12.03 -17.67 -6.52
CA LEU A 117 -11.72 -16.25 -6.55
C LEU A 117 -11.91 -15.66 -7.96
N GLY A 118 -11.40 -16.35 -8.99
CA GLY A 118 -11.58 -15.90 -10.37
C GLY A 118 -13.05 -15.88 -10.80
N MET A 119 -13.84 -16.87 -10.37
CA MET A 119 -15.27 -16.95 -10.67
C MET A 119 -16.11 -15.89 -9.94
N SER A 120 -15.66 -15.39 -8.78
CA SER A 120 -16.36 -14.35 -8.01
C SER A 120 -16.07 -12.93 -8.51
N LEU A 121 -15.04 -12.72 -9.30
CA LEU A 121 -14.71 -11.39 -9.83
C LEU A 121 -15.61 -11.02 -11.02
N ASN A 122 -16.10 -9.78 -11.03
CA ASN A 122 -16.80 -9.23 -12.18
C ASN A 122 -15.79 -8.77 -13.26
N GLU A 123 -16.30 -8.43 -14.44
CA GLU A 123 -15.51 -8.07 -15.64
C GLU A 123 -14.60 -6.84 -15.48
N ASN A 124 -14.90 -5.96 -14.51
CA ASN A 124 -14.11 -4.77 -14.22
C ASN A 124 -12.98 -5.03 -13.20
N SER A 125 -13.02 -6.19 -12.56
CA SER A 125 -12.14 -6.54 -11.45
C SER A 125 -10.91 -7.32 -11.90
N TYR A 126 -9.84 -7.29 -11.11
CA TYR A 126 -8.59 -7.96 -11.45
C TYR A 126 -7.73 -8.28 -10.23
N VAL A 127 -6.87 -9.29 -10.42
CA VAL A 127 -5.85 -9.66 -9.44
C VAL A 127 -4.47 -9.24 -9.93
N ILE A 128 -3.71 -8.56 -9.09
CA ILE A 128 -2.29 -8.25 -9.31
C ILE A 128 -1.47 -9.31 -8.55
N PHE A 129 -0.78 -10.14 -9.29
CA PHE A 129 0.19 -11.10 -8.76
C PHE A 129 1.55 -10.41 -8.66
N SER A 130 2.03 -10.19 -7.44
CA SER A 130 3.33 -9.58 -7.15
C SER A 130 4.41 -10.65 -7.12
N VAL A 131 5.06 -10.89 -8.25
CA VAL A 131 6.05 -11.96 -8.46
C VAL A 131 7.32 -11.37 -9.06
N ASP A 132 8.46 -11.48 -8.37
CA ASP A 132 9.67 -10.73 -8.67
C ASP A 132 10.83 -11.64 -9.13
N GLY A 133 10.59 -12.33 -10.22
CA GLY A 133 11.53 -13.27 -10.83
C GLY A 133 10.87 -14.59 -11.24
N LEU A 134 11.65 -15.54 -11.66
CA LEU A 134 11.23 -16.90 -11.96
C LEU A 134 11.56 -17.85 -10.80
N GLU A 135 11.61 -19.17 -11.06
CA GLU A 135 11.78 -20.20 -10.03
C GLU A 135 13.03 -20.01 -9.18
N ASP A 136 14.13 -19.64 -9.82
CA ASP A 136 15.45 -19.49 -9.23
C ASP A 136 15.72 -18.13 -8.58
N THR A 137 14.85 -17.13 -8.79
CA THR A 137 15.10 -15.76 -8.33
C THR A 137 13.96 -15.15 -7.51
N ASN A 138 12.71 -15.55 -7.73
CA ASN A 138 11.56 -14.97 -7.01
C ASN A 138 11.74 -15.02 -5.48
N HIS A 139 12.29 -16.11 -4.95
CA HIS A 139 12.49 -16.31 -3.51
C HIS A 139 13.55 -15.37 -2.89
N ILE A 140 14.37 -14.72 -3.71
CA ILE A 140 15.40 -13.78 -3.22
C ILE A 140 14.74 -12.56 -2.59
N TYR A 141 13.70 -12.02 -3.22
CA TYR A 141 12.92 -10.91 -2.65
C TYR A 141 11.63 -11.40 -1.95
N ARG A 142 10.86 -12.29 -2.60
CA ARG A 142 9.63 -12.88 -2.03
C ARG A 142 9.98 -14.09 -1.14
N ARG A 143 10.75 -13.83 -0.08
CA ARG A 143 11.22 -14.88 0.85
C ARG A 143 10.04 -15.71 1.38
N ASN A 144 10.23 -17.01 1.54
CA ASN A 144 9.24 -17.98 2.00
C ASN A 144 8.06 -18.23 1.03
N VAL A 145 8.06 -17.67 -0.18
CA VAL A 145 7.08 -17.95 -1.23
C VAL A 145 7.56 -19.11 -2.10
N LYS A 146 6.74 -20.16 -2.20
CA LYS A 146 7.06 -21.36 -2.99
C LYS A 146 6.65 -21.16 -4.45
N TRP A 147 7.60 -21.27 -5.40
CA TRP A 147 7.37 -21.05 -6.83
C TRP A 147 6.19 -21.87 -7.39
N HIS A 148 6.16 -23.19 -7.13
CA HIS A 148 5.10 -24.05 -7.61
C HIS A 148 3.70 -23.61 -7.13
N LYS A 149 3.60 -22.99 -5.93
CA LYS A 149 2.32 -22.43 -5.43
C LYS A 149 1.88 -21.23 -6.24
N VAL A 150 2.83 -20.34 -6.56
CA VAL A 150 2.56 -19.16 -7.39
C VAL A 150 2.10 -19.57 -8.78
N MET A 151 2.80 -20.53 -9.41
CA MET A 151 2.45 -21.02 -10.74
C MET A 151 1.07 -21.71 -10.77
N ASN A 152 0.78 -22.53 -9.78
CA ASN A 152 -0.55 -23.12 -9.65
C ASN A 152 -1.64 -22.09 -9.44
N ALA A 153 -1.38 -21.06 -8.64
CA ALA A 153 -2.31 -19.95 -8.42
C ALA A 153 -2.61 -19.20 -9.72
N MET A 154 -1.57 -18.74 -10.42
CA MET A 154 -1.70 -17.98 -11.67
C MET A 154 -2.37 -18.80 -12.75
N LYS A 155 -1.96 -20.05 -12.94
CA LYS A 155 -2.54 -20.99 -13.92
C LYS A 155 -4.01 -21.27 -13.65
N THR A 156 -4.36 -21.58 -12.40
CA THR A 156 -5.75 -21.88 -12.04
C THR A 156 -6.63 -20.63 -12.15
N PHE A 157 -6.14 -19.47 -11.69
CA PHE A 157 -6.87 -18.22 -11.82
C PHE A 157 -7.11 -17.86 -13.30
N SER A 158 -6.06 -17.96 -14.14
CA SER A 158 -6.15 -17.71 -15.58
C SER A 158 -7.21 -18.60 -16.27
N SER A 159 -7.36 -19.86 -15.85
CA SER A 159 -8.34 -20.80 -16.44
C SER A 159 -9.80 -20.36 -16.26
N THR A 160 -10.09 -19.41 -15.38
CA THR A 160 -11.44 -18.85 -15.18
C THR A 160 -11.78 -17.73 -16.17
N GLY A 161 -10.81 -17.23 -16.92
CA GLY A 161 -10.96 -16.07 -17.79
C GLY A 161 -10.94 -14.72 -17.04
N ALA A 162 -10.78 -14.72 -15.72
CA ALA A 162 -10.67 -13.49 -14.93
C ALA A 162 -9.36 -12.74 -15.24
N LYS A 163 -9.40 -11.41 -15.13
CA LYS A 163 -8.27 -10.56 -15.46
C LYS A 163 -7.16 -10.65 -14.43
N GLY A 164 -6.00 -11.13 -14.84
CA GLY A 164 -4.76 -11.17 -14.05
C GLY A 164 -3.75 -10.17 -14.57
N ILE A 165 -2.98 -9.61 -13.65
CA ILE A 165 -1.85 -8.74 -13.94
C ILE A 165 -0.65 -9.29 -13.18
N TRP A 166 0.47 -9.45 -13.86
CA TRP A 166 1.73 -9.79 -13.21
C TRP A 166 2.52 -8.51 -12.96
N GLU A 167 2.72 -8.13 -11.69
CA GLU A 167 3.57 -7.02 -11.30
C GLU A 167 4.95 -7.54 -10.91
N TYR A 168 5.99 -7.01 -11.54
CA TYR A 168 7.35 -7.48 -11.45
C TYR A 168 8.29 -6.34 -11.05
N LEU A 169 8.91 -6.42 -9.88
CA LEU A 169 9.95 -5.50 -9.45
C LEU A 169 11.30 -5.89 -10.06
N LYS A 170 11.94 -4.96 -10.76
CA LYS A 170 13.22 -5.18 -11.42
C LYS A 170 14.38 -5.04 -10.43
N PHE A 171 15.08 -6.13 -10.19
CA PHE A 171 16.31 -6.18 -9.42
C PHE A 171 17.46 -6.71 -10.28
N ARG A 172 18.72 -6.53 -9.84
CA ARG A 172 19.88 -7.04 -10.54
C ARG A 172 19.88 -8.57 -10.67
N HIS A 173 19.32 -9.27 -9.68
CA HIS A 173 19.24 -10.72 -9.67
C HIS A 173 18.20 -11.31 -10.61
N ASN A 174 17.23 -10.50 -11.08
CA ASN A 174 16.14 -10.99 -11.93
C ASN A 174 15.99 -10.24 -13.27
N GLU A 175 16.77 -9.17 -13.52
CA GLU A 175 16.65 -8.36 -14.74
C GLU A 175 16.89 -9.15 -16.04
N HIS A 176 17.66 -10.23 -15.97
CA HIS A 176 17.95 -11.11 -17.11
C HIS A 176 16.78 -12.03 -17.46
N GLN A 177 15.73 -12.11 -16.64
CA GLN A 177 14.57 -12.98 -16.81
C GLN A 177 13.35 -12.25 -17.40
N ILE A 178 13.46 -10.96 -17.70
CA ILE A 178 12.33 -10.11 -18.11
C ILE A 178 11.60 -10.69 -19.33
N ASP A 179 12.32 -11.16 -20.36
CA ASP A 179 11.69 -11.67 -21.58
C ASP A 179 11.00 -13.01 -21.31
N ASN A 180 11.61 -13.91 -20.57
CA ASN A 180 10.96 -15.18 -20.17
C ASN A 180 9.71 -14.92 -19.28
N ALA A 181 9.76 -13.89 -18.43
CA ALA A 181 8.59 -13.50 -17.61
C ALA A 181 7.44 -12.97 -18.49
N LYS A 182 7.75 -12.20 -19.56
CA LYS A 182 6.74 -11.75 -20.54
C LYS A 182 6.08 -12.94 -21.25
N GLU A 183 6.88 -13.86 -21.79
CA GLU A 183 6.39 -15.06 -22.47
C GLU A 183 5.49 -15.90 -21.55
N MET A 184 5.88 -16.02 -20.28
CA MET A 184 5.08 -16.76 -19.30
C MET A 184 3.78 -16.02 -18.96
N ALA A 185 3.81 -14.68 -18.79
CA ALA A 185 2.62 -13.88 -18.57
C ALA A 185 1.64 -13.99 -19.74
N ASP A 186 2.16 -13.90 -20.96
CA ASP A 186 1.36 -14.08 -22.19
C ASP A 186 0.71 -15.46 -22.25
N SER A 187 1.41 -16.51 -21.81
CA SER A 187 0.84 -17.87 -21.75
C SER A 187 -0.34 -18.01 -20.79
N PHE A 188 -0.44 -17.14 -19.79
CA PHE A 188 -1.58 -17.04 -18.88
C PHE A 188 -2.63 -16.03 -19.34
N GLY A 189 -2.38 -15.28 -20.42
CA GLY A 189 -3.22 -14.16 -20.83
C GLY A 189 -3.16 -12.97 -19.87
N PHE A 190 -2.07 -12.82 -19.13
CA PHE A 190 -1.88 -11.75 -18.16
C PHE A 190 -1.09 -10.59 -18.77
N GLU A 191 -1.51 -9.37 -18.44
CA GLU A 191 -0.67 -8.18 -18.58
C GLU A 191 0.51 -8.27 -17.61
N ILE A 192 1.73 -7.95 -18.06
CA ILE A 192 2.88 -7.81 -17.15
C ILE A 192 3.30 -6.36 -17.01
N ARG A 193 3.52 -5.90 -15.78
CA ARG A 193 3.95 -4.55 -15.42
C ARG A 193 5.28 -4.57 -14.72
N PHE A 194 6.28 -3.92 -15.31
CA PHE A 194 7.60 -3.80 -14.70
C PHE A 194 7.70 -2.52 -13.89
N LYS A 195 8.15 -2.64 -12.65
CA LYS A 195 8.37 -1.50 -11.75
C LYS A 195 9.80 -1.48 -11.22
N ASN A 196 10.28 -0.29 -10.93
CA ASN A 196 11.50 -0.14 -10.17
C ASN A 196 11.17 -0.24 -8.67
N PRO A 197 11.94 -1.00 -7.90
CA PRO A 197 11.70 -1.13 -6.47
C PRO A 197 12.01 0.18 -5.74
N ASN A 198 11.23 0.47 -4.71
CA ASN A 198 11.53 1.53 -3.76
C ASN A 198 12.51 1.04 -2.69
N GLY A 199 13.12 1.97 -1.95
CA GLY A 199 13.90 1.64 -0.76
C GLY A 199 15.39 1.47 -0.97
N PHE A 200 15.89 1.79 -2.16
CA PHE A 200 17.32 1.93 -2.39
C PHE A 200 17.73 3.40 -2.25
N GLU A 201 18.51 3.71 -1.24
CA GLU A 201 19.01 5.06 -0.96
C GLU A 201 20.48 5.24 -1.36
N GLY A 202 20.86 4.68 -2.50
CA GLY A 202 22.23 4.61 -2.95
C GLY A 202 22.99 3.37 -2.45
N GLU A 203 22.38 2.62 -1.54
CA GLU A 203 22.94 1.42 -0.93
C GLU A 203 22.12 0.18 -1.29
N PRO A 204 22.72 -1.02 -1.31
CA PRO A 204 21.96 -2.26 -1.48
C PRO A 204 21.01 -2.48 -0.31
N MET A 205 19.88 -3.12 -0.60
CA MET A 205 18.90 -3.49 0.43
C MET A 205 19.40 -4.76 1.15
N PRO A 206 19.63 -4.74 2.47
CA PRO A 206 20.00 -5.93 3.20
C PRO A 206 18.80 -6.85 3.40
N ALA A 207 18.99 -8.14 3.23
CA ALA A 207 18.09 -9.17 3.75
C ALA A 207 18.72 -9.75 5.01
N ARG A 208 18.02 -9.68 6.12
CA ARG A 208 18.54 -10.05 7.44
C ARG A 208 17.88 -11.34 7.97
N ASP A 209 18.61 -12.03 8.85
CA ASP A 209 18.05 -13.10 9.67
C ASP A 209 17.30 -12.56 10.91
N LYS A 210 16.79 -13.46 11.74
CA LYS A 210 16.07 -13.12 12.98
C LYS A 210 16.93 -12.38 14.03
N ASP A 211 18.25 -12.52 13.95
CA ASP A 211 19.22 -11.91 14.86
C ASP A 211 19.82 -10.62 14.25
N TYR A 212 19.21 -10.14 13.14
CA TYR A 212 19.59 -8.93 12.38
C TYR A 212 20.93 -9.02 11.64
N ASN A 213 21.55 -10.19 11.51
CA ASN A 213 22.72 -10.34 10.65
C ASN A 213 22.31 -10.28 9.19
N ILE A 214 23.16 -9.70 8.33
CA ILE A 214 22.93 -9.67 6.88
C ILE A 214 23.19 -11.08 6.32
N GLU A 215 22.16 -11.69 5.75
CA GLU A 215 22.28 -12.97 5.03
C GLU A 215 22.75 -12.73 3.59
N TYR A 216 22.20 -11.71 2.94
CA TYR A 216 22.57 -11.27 1.59
C TYR A 216 22.09 -9.85 1.33
N GLU A 217 22.52 -9.29 0.22
CA GLU A 217 22.15 -7.97 -0.24
C GLU A 217 21.41 -8.03 -1.59
N ILE A 218 20.39 -7.20 -1.74
CA ILE A 218 19.62 -7.05 -2.97
C ILE A 218 20.01 -5.73 -3.62
N TYR A 219 20.34 -5.78 -4.90
CA TYR A 219 20.76 -4.63 -5.69
C TYR A 219 19.66 -4.23 -6.68
N PRO A 220 19.49 -2.94 -6.98
CA PRO A 220 18.60 -2.48 -8.04
C PRO A 220 19.09 -3.00 -9.40
N ALA A 221 18.21 -3.08 -10.37
CA ALA A 221 18.57 -3.41 -11.76
C ALA A 221 19.59 -2.38 -12.32
N LYS A 222 20.39 -2.80 -13.30
CA LYS A 222 21.37 -1.93 -13.95
C LYS A 222 20.66 -0.77 -14.66
N GLY A 223 21.21 0.44 -14.53
CA GLY A 223 20.66 1.64 -15.18
C GLY A 223 19.46 2.25 -14.46
N VAL A 224 18.92 1.60 -13.43
CA VAL A 224 17.92 2.23 -12.55
C VAL A 224 18.63 3.32 -11.76
N GLN A 225 18.39 4.57 -12.14
CA GLN A 225 18.80 5.69 -11.29
C GLN A 225 17.92 5.66 -10.03
N ILE A 226 18.51 5.22 -8.95
CA ILE A 226 17.94 5.44 -7.64
C ILE A 226 18.04 6.95 -7.41
N ALA A 227 16.90 7.63 -7.49
CA ALA A 227 16.90 9.03 -7.11
C ALA A 227 17.32 9.08 -5.65
N PRO A 228 18.47 9.68 -5.30
CA PRO A 228 18.72 9.98 -3.90
C PRO A 228 17.53 10.81 -3.43
N ILE A 229 16.97 10.47 -2.31
CA ILE A 229 16.13 11.40 -1.55
C ILE A 229 16.94 12.67 -1.52
N ALA A 230 16.36 13.77 -1.99
CA ALA A 230 17.10 15.01 -2.21
C ALA A 230 18.06 15.24 -1.03
N THR A 231 19.34 15.44 -1.31
CA THR A 231 20.42 15.48 -0.30
C THR A 231 20.07 16.41 0.87
N SER A 232 19.31 17.47 0.58
CA SER A 232 18.73 18.40 1.55
C SER A 232 17.72 17.74 2.51
N SER A 233 16.94 16.75 2.06
CA SER A 233 15.99 16.03 2.92
C SER A 233 16.71 15.00 3.79
N ARG A 234 17.81 14.42 3.29
CA ARG A 234 18.62 13.43 4.03
C ARG A 234 19.51 14.11 5.10
N GLU A 235 20.15 15.21 4.77
CA GLU A 235 20.87 16.03 5.77
C GLU A 235 19.94 16.56 6.84
N PHE A 236 18.74 16.98 6.44
CA PHE A 236 17.71 17.43 7.35
C PHE A 236 17.18 16.28 8.22
N ALA A 237 16.91 15.11 7.65
CA ALA A 237 16.49 13.92 8.38
C ALA A 237 17.55 13.46 9.38
N ASN A 238 18.84 13.43 8.99
CA ASN A 238 19.95 13.07 9.87
C ASN A 238 20.14 14.07 11.03
N ARG A 239 19.94 15.37 10.78
CA ARG A 239 19.97 16.39 11.84
C ARG A 239 18.77 16.27 12.79
N ILE A 240 17.62 15.87 12.29
CA ILE A 240 16.40 15.71 13.08
C ILE A 240 16.44 14.45 13.95
N ASP A 241 17.17 13.40 13.53
CA ASP A 241 17.32 12.20 14.35
C ASP A 241 17.97 12.45 15.72
N THR A 242 18.66 13.55 15.86
CA THR A 242 19.29 14.01 17.12
C THR A 242 18.44 15.00 17.90
N LEU A 243 17.36 15.54 17.34
CA LEU A 243 16.50 16.54 17.97
C LEU A 243 15.36 15.90 18.78
N ASN A 244 14.95 16.59 19.85
CA ASN A 244 13.68 16.31 20.50
C ASN A 244 12.52 16.95 19.71
N TYR A 245 11.29 16.60 20.07
CA TYR A 245 10.08 17.02 19.34
C TYR A 245 9.88 18.55 19.33
N ASP A 246 10.20 19.25 20.41
CA ASP A 246 9.96 20.71 20.53
C ASP A 246 10.98 21.51 19.70
N GLU A 247 12.25 21.10 19.70
CA GLU A 247 13.28 21.70 18.83
C GLU A 247 13.02 21.46 17.34
N TYR A 248 12.33 20.36 17.04
CA TYR A 248 11.94 19.96 15.71
C TYR A 248 10.87 20.89 15.10
N LYS A 249 9.83 21.26 15.85
CA LYS A 249 8.66 21.98 15.37
C LYS A 249 9.03 23.31 14.71
N ASP A 250 9.88 24.08 15.34
CA ASP A 250 10.32 25.39 14.85
C ASP A 250 11.21 25.29 13.59
N LYS A 251 12.05 24.24 13.52
CA LYS A 251 12.96 24.04 12.38
C LYS A 251 12.25 23.51 11.14
N VAL A 252 11.24 22.66 11.31
CA VAL A 252 10.43 22.15 10.18
C VAL A 252 9.57 23.25 9.58
N GLU A 253 8.91 24.06 10.38
CA GLU A 253 8.15 25.19 9.88
C GLU A 253 9.04 26.16 9.08
N SER A 254 10.26 26.40 9.53
CA SER A 254 11.24 27.22 8.81
C SER A 254 11.69 26.58 7.49
N PHE A 255 11.98 25.29 7.47
CA PHE A 255 12.49 24.58 6.28
C PHE A 255 11.47 24.51 5.14
N TYR A 256 10.17 24.37 5.47
CA TYR A 256 9.09 24.28 4.46
C TYR A 256 8.48 25.63 4.10
N LYS A 257 8.78 26.71 4.85
CA LYS A 257 8.23 28.05 4.63
C LYS A 257 8.61 28.65 3.27
N ASP A 258 9.77 28.28 2.74
CA ASP A 258 10.33 28.81 1.50
C ASP A 258 10.14 27.93 0.27
N ARG A 259 9.43 26.79 0.39
CA ARG A 259 9.16 25.88 -0.72
C ARG A 259 7.70 25.99 -1.18
N SER A 260 7.46 26.77 -2.23
CA SER A 260 6.15 26.82 -2.89
C SER A 260 5.97 25.59 -3.80
N THR A 261 5.30 24.55 -3.33
CA THR A 261 4.88 23.41 -4.14
C THR A 261 3.36 23.34 -4.14
N CYS A 262 2.75 23.27 -5.31
CA CYS A 262 1.33 22.97 -5.42
C CYS A 262 1.12 21.48 -5.10
N ILE A 263 0.20 21.16 -4.19
CA ILE A 263 -0.12 19.78 -3.85
C ILE A 263 -1.35 19.35 -4.65
N THR A 264 -1.15 18.41 -5.57
CA THR A 264 -2.24 17.71 -6.25
C THR A 264 -2.40 16.33 -5.62
N CYS A 265 -3.33 16.21 -4.65
CA CYS A 265 -3.51 14.98 -3.90
C CYS A 265 -4.03 13.85 -4.81
N SER A 266 -3.28 12.75 -4.92
CA SER A 266 -3.66 11.60 -5.73
C SER A 266 -4.94 10.91 -5.23
N ALA A 267 -5.21 10.95 -3.93
CA ALA A 267 -6.46 10.46 -3.35
C ALA A 267 -7.70 11.27 -3.77
N ASN A 268 -7.51 12.50 -4.29
CA ASN A 268 -8.57 13.35 -4.82
C ASN A 268 -8.90 13.06 -6.31
N HIS A 269 -8.10 12.25 -6.98
CA HIS A 269 -8.23 11.97 -8.42
C HIS A 269 -8.46 10.48 -8.71
N SER A 270 -8.93 9.73 -7.71
CA SER A 270 -9.24 8.34 -7.89
C SER A 270 -10.44 8.12 -8.83
N PHE A 271 -10.62 6.92 -9.28
CA PHE A 271 -11.60 6.49 -10.27
C PHE A 271 -12.95 7.22 -10.18
N GLY A 272 -13.38 7.82 -11.31
CA GLY A 272 -14.68 8.46 -11.41
C GLY A 272 -14.78 9.88 -10.83
N GLY A 273 -13.66 10.54 -10.52
CA GLY A 273 -13.63 11.94 -10.06
C GLY A 273 -14.05 12.15 -8.61
N GLY A 274 -13.99 11.11 -7.79
CA GLY A 274 -14.28 11.16 -6.36
C GLY A 274 -13.03 10.91 -5.50
N TYR A 275 -13.23 10.87 -4.17
CA TYR A 275 -12.16 10.69 -3.21
C TYR A 275 -11.95 9.21 -2.86
N GLU A 276 -10.69 8.87 -2.57
CA GLU A 276 -10.30 7.61 -1.95
C GLU A 276 -10.04 7.82 -0.45
N ILE A 277 -10.37 6.81 0.34
CA ILE A 277 -9.91 6.68 1.73
C ILE A 277 -9.14 5.37 1.90
N ARG A 278 -8.23 5.39 2.87
CA ARG A 278 -7.55 4.18 3.35
C ARG A 278 -8.17 3.74 4.68
N ILE A 279 -8.44 2.44 4.80
CA ILE A 279 -8.88 1.81 6.04
C ILE A 279 -7.91 0.68 6.36
N ASN A 280 -7.26 0.77 7.52
CA ASN A 280 -6.37 -0.27 8.01
C ASN A 280 -7.19 -1.43 8.62
N HIS A 281 -6.54 -2.57 8.76
CA HIS A 281 -7.16 -3.76 9.36
C HIS A 281 -7.77 -3.52 10.75
N ASP A 282 -7.20 -2.63 11.55
CA ASP A 282 -7.69 -2.27 12.89
C ASP A 282 -8.93 -1.36 12.88
N GLY A 283 -9.45 -1.03 11.70
CA GLY A 283 -10.64 -0.17 11.53
C GLY A 283 -10.32 1.32 11.47
N THR A 284 -9.06 1.73 11.61
CA THR A 284 -8.69 3.15 11.53
C THR A 284 -8.78 3.69 10.10
N VAL A 285 -9.40 4.86 9.95
CA VAL A 285 -9.67 5.54 8.68
C VAL A 285 -8.64 6.64 8.43
N TRP A 286 -8.04 6.68 7.25
CA TRP A 286 -6.95 7.57 6.88
C TRP A 286 -7.23 8.25 5.54
N PRO A 287 -6.71 9.47 5.28
CA PRO A 287 -6.93 10.19 4.04
C PRO A 287 -6.27 9.52 2.82
N CYS A 288 -5.23 8.73 3.02
CA CYS A 288 -4.57 7.94 1.97
C CYS A 288 -3.67 6.84 2.58
N SER A 289 -3.15 5.95 1.74
CA SER A 289 -2.25 4.86 2.14
C SER A 289 -0.98 5.34 2.86
N PHE A 290 -0.40 6.47 2.45
CA PHE A 290 0.81 6.99 3.08
C PHE A 290 0.59 7.38 4.54
N PHE A 291 -0.53 8.05 4.87
CA PHE A 291 -0.88 8.33 6.26
C PHE A 291 -1.22 7.05 7.05
N GLY A 292 -1.91 6.11 6.42
CA GLY A 292 -2.19 4.81 7.02
C GLY A 292 -0.93 4.06 7.44
N HIS A 293 0.13 4.13 6.63
CA HIS A 293 1.45 3.55 6.98
C HIS A 293 2.10 4.23 8.19
N LEU A 294 2.03 5.56 8.26
CA LEU A 294 2.64 6.32 9.35
C LEU A 294 1.99 6.03 10.70
N SER A 295 0.74 5.60 10.72
CA SER A 295 -0.02 5.28 11.94
C SER A 295 0.64 4.19 12.78
N LYS A 296 1.36 3.26 12.16
CA LYS A 296 1.96 2.10 12.86
C LYS A 296 3.30 2.42 13.55
N LYS A 297 3.75 3.67 13.59
CA LYS A 297 4.88 4.19 14.39
C LYS A 297 6.21 3.43 14.31
N TYR A 298 6.36 2.48 13.37
CA TYR A 298 7.52 1.60 13.34
C TYR A 298 8.17 1.58 11.98
N LEU A 299 9.24 2.36 11.87
CA LEU A 299 10.00 2.47 10.63
C LEU A 299 11.52 2.46 10.92
N LYS A 300 11.93 1.65 11.93
CA LYS A 300 13.33 1.47 12.25
C LYS A 300 14.08 0.94 11.00
N GLY A 301 15.13 1.63 10.61
CA GLY A 301 15.89 1.28 9.41
C GLY A 301 15.29 1.77 8.08
N ARG A 302 14.23 2.58 8.09
CA ARG A 302 13.62 3.17 6.90
C ARG A 302 13.64 4.69 6.96
N THR A 303 13.80 5.32 5.79
CA THR A 303 13.91 6.77 5.61
C THR A 303 12.60 7.54 5.61
N VAL A 304 11.50 6.94 5.99
CA VAL A 304 10.36 7.79 6.35
C VAL A 304 10.78 8.57 7.58
N SER A 305 11.01 9.86 7.38
CA SER A 305 11.60 10.67 8.40
C SER A 305 10.73 10.65 9.65
N LYS A 306 11.34 10.64 10.83
CA LYS A 306 10.65 10.87 12.12
C LYS A 306 9.70 12.07 12.03
N VAL A 307 10.03 13.04 11.22
CA VAL A 307 9.29 14.26 10.92
C VAL A 307 7.89 13.96 10.36
N GLN A 308 7.81 13.10 9.35
CA GLN A 308 6.51 12.73 8.75
C GLN A 308 5.64 12.00 9.78
N GLN A 309 6.26 11.14 10.60
CA GLN A 309 5.55 10.46 11.68
C GLN A 309 5.05 11.43 12.75
N TRP A 310 5.86 12.37 13.18
CA TRP A 310 5.47 13.37 14.19
C TRP A 310 4.39 14.30 13.67
N GLN A 311 4.48 14.74 12.40
CA GLN A 311 3.41 15.54 11.79
C GLN A 311 2.09 14.77 11.71
N ALA A 312 2.15 13.49 11.33
CA ALA A 312 0.95 12.65 11.30
C ALA A 312 0.39 12.45 12.71
N GLN A 313 1.24 12.20 13.71
CA GLN A 313 0.81 12.05 15.11
C GLN A 313 0.16 13.33 15.64
N ASP A 314 0.74 14.50 15.37
CA ASP A 314 0.17 15.79 15.80
C ASP A 314 -1.19 16.05 15.17
N ILE A 315 -1.34 15.73 13.89
CA ILE A 315 -2.59 15.95 13.15
C ILE A 315 -3.71 15.04 13.68
N PHE A 316 -3.38 13.79 14.04
CA PHE A 316 -4.37 12.75 14.34
C PHE A 316 -4.47 12.36 15.82
N LYS A 317 -3.71 12.99 16.73
CA LYS A 317 -3.60 12.57 18.15
C LYS A 317 -4.93 12.59 18.92
N ASP A 318 -5.81 13.54 18.60
CA ASP A 318 -7.08 13.76 19.28
C ASP A 318 -8.29 13.37 18.43
N ILE A 319 -8.06 12.64 17.33
CA ILE A 319 -9.12 12.27 16.37
C ILE A 319 -9.53 10.82 16.61
N ASN A 320 -10.81 10.62 16.90
CA ASN A 320 -11.40 9.28 16.85
C ASN A 320 -11.79 8.96 15.39
N ASN A 321 -10.99 8.10 14.75
CA ASN A 321 -11.18 7.70 13.36
C ASN A 321 -11.33 6.17 13.21
N ASN A 322 -11.90 5.49 14.22
CA ASN A 322 -12.01 4.04 14.25
C ASN A 322 -13.44 3.56 13.98
N LEU A 323 -13.60 2.70 12.97
CA LEU A 323 -14.89 2.11 12.57
C LEU A 323 -15.46 1.11 13.60
N GLU A 324 -14.68 0.68 14.57
CA GLU A 324 -15.20 -0.14 15.67
C GLU A 324 -16.04 0.69 16.65
N GLU A 325 -15.80 1.99 16.73
CA GLU A 325 -16.42 2.92 17.66
C GLU A 325 -17.46 3.83 16.98
N LEU A 326 -17.18 4.26 15.74
CA LEU A 326 -17.99 5.20 14.98
C LEU A 326 -18.28 4.67 13.58
N THR A 327 -19.41 5.10 13.01
CA THR A 327 -19.67 4.85 11.58
C THR A 327 -18.73 5.69 10.70
N LEU A 328 -18.48 5.23 9.47
CA LEU A 328 -17.66 5.99 8.51
C LEU A 328 -18.22 7.40 8.28
N LYS A 329 -19.55 7.55 8.28
CA LYS A 329 -20.21 8.84 8.11
C LYS A 329 -19.91 9.78 9.28
N GLU A 330 -20.05 9.32 10.52
CA GLU A 330 -19.74 10.11 11.72
C GLU A 330 -18.26 10.52 11.75
N ILE A 331 -17.35 9.61 11.38
CA ILE A 331 -15.93 9.93 11.27
C ILE A 331 -15.72 11.07 10.28
N LEU A 332 -16.23 10.96 9.06
CA LEU A 332 -15.99 11.95 8.00
C LEU A 332 -16.73 13.28 8.24
N ASP A 333 -17.90 13.25 8.87
CA ASP A 333 -18.64 14.45 9.26
C ASP A 333 -17.92 15.25 10.36
N SER A 334 -17.07 14.60 11.18
CA SER A 334 -16.21 15.28 12.16
C SER A 334 -15.02 16.02 11.52
N ASP A 335 -14.85 15.93 10.20
CA ASP A 335 -13.74 16.50 9.43
C ASP A 335 -12.35 16.11 9.96
N PRO A 336 -12.06 14.80 10.12
CA PRO A 336 -10.84 14.30 10.76
C PRO A 336 -9.57 14.67 10.00
N PHE A 337 -9.71 15.05 8.71
CA PHE A 337 -8.58 15.35 7.83
C PHE A 337 -8.35 16.85 7.62
N HIS A 338 -9.06 17.69 8.39
CA HIS A 338 -8.88 19.14 8.36
C HIS A 338 -7.41 19.53 8.57
N GLY A 339 -6.74 18.94 9.54
CA GLY A 339 -5.32 19.18 9.83
C GLY A 339 -4.39 18.84 8.66
N VAL A 340 -4.83 18.01 7.70
CA VAL A 340 -4.08 17.69 6.48
C VAL A 340 -4.28 18.77 5.42
N TYR A 341 -5.52 18.97 4.94
CA TYR A 341 -5.75 19.82 3.79
C TYR A 341 -5.68 21.32 4.10
N SER A 342 -5.93 21.76 5.33
CA SER A 342 -5.76 23.15 5.75
C SER A 342 -4.30 23.63 5.68
N LYS A 343 -3.37 22.69 5.69
CA LYS A 343 -1.93 22.97 5.62
C LYS A 343 -1.37 22.88 4.19
N TRP A 344 -2.18 22.55 3.19
CA TRP A 344 -1.71 22.50 1.79
C TRP A 344 -1.37 23.91 1.27
N GLU A 345 -2.11 24.93 1.67
CA GLU A 345 -1.74 26.32 1.43
C GLU A 345 -0.56 26.69 2.34
N GLY A 346 0.65 26.70 1.78
CA GLY A 346 1.88 26.99 2.48
C GLY A 346 2.82 25.82 2.75
N ASN A 347 2.56 24.65 2.14
CA ASN A 347 3.45 23.48 2.11
C ASN A 347 3.92 22.95 3.46
N LYS A 348 3.02 22.93 4.45
CA LYS A 348 3.37 22.58 5.82
C LYS A 348 3.31 21.08 6.14
N ILE A 349 2.93 20.22 5.19
CA ILE A 349 2.92 18.76 5.37
C ILE A 349 3.95 18.13 4.44
N MET A 350 5.03 17.67 5.05
CA MET A 350 6.16 17.03 4.37
C MET A 350 5.72 15.86 3.52
N LEU A 351 4.91 14.95 4.07
CA LEU A 351 4.43 13.78 3.35
C LEU A 351 3.68 14.13 2.05
N CYS A 352 2.75 15.10 2.11
CA CYS A 352 2.01 15.53 0.94
C CYS A 352 2.92 16.24 -0.08
N SER A 353 3.89 17.04 0.38
CA SER A 353 4.84 17.72 -0.51
C SER A 353 5.76 16.75 -1.20
N ASP A 354 6.23 15.72 -0.51
CA ASP A 354 7.18 14.74 -1.05
C ASP A 354 6.50 13.75 -2.02
N VAL A 355 5.23 13.39 -1.75
CA VAL A 355 4.51 12.37 -2.53
C VAL A 355 3.63 12.99 -3.62
N CYS A 356 2.94 14.08 -3.33
CA CYS A 356 1.92 14.67 -4.18
C CYS A 356 2.24 16.11 -4.63
N GLY A 357 3.42 16.65 -4.29
CA GLY A 357 3.87 17.96 -4.75
C GLY A 357 4.30 17.97 -6.22
N GLU A 358 4.49 19.16 -6.82
CA GLU A 358 4.87 19.34 -8.23
C GLU A 358 6.19 18.64 -8.61
N ASN A 359 7.09 18.40 -7.65
CA ASN A 359 8.33 17.63 -7.82
C ASN A 359 8.13 16.13 -7.58
N LYS A 360 7.05 15.57 -8.04
CA LYS A 360 6.53 14.24 -7.75
C LYS A 360 7.59 13.14 -7.72
N MET A 361 7.74 12.51 -6.55
CA MET A 361 8.44 11.25 -6.42
C MET A 361 7.73 10.11 -7.17
N MET A 362 6.40 10.20 -7.32
CA MET A 362 5.56 9.19 -7.96
C MET A 362 5.80 9.04 -9.47
N GLU A 363 6.09 10.11 -10.21
CA GLU A 363 6.41 9.99 -11.64
C GLU A 363 7.69 9.20 -11.90
N LYS A 364 8.61 9.15 -10.93
CA LYS A 364 9.86 8.39 -11.02
C LYS A 364 9.70 6.90 -10.66
N ILE A 365 8.59 6.51 -10.04
CA ILE A 365 8.30 5.11 -9.68
C ILE A 365 7.71 4.36 -10.87
N TYR A 366 6.98 5.05 -11.74
CA TYR A 366 6.29 4.48 -12.90
C TYR A 366 6.99 4.72 -14.24
N ALA A 367 8.08 5.49 -14.27
CA ALA A 367 8.97 5.63 -15.42
C ALA A 367 10.06 4.54 -15.39
#